data_7462b46342ac50c80339096a68c2f5ea
#
_entry.id   7462b46342ac50c80339096a68c2f5ea
#
_cell.length_a   1.000
_cell.length_b   1.000
_cell.length_c   1.000
_cell.angle_alpha   90.00
_cell.angle_beta   90.00
_cell.angle_gamma   90.00
#
_symmetry.space_group_name_H-M   'P 1'
#
loop_
_entity.id
_entity.type
_entity.pdbx_description
1 polymer ?
#
loop_
_entity_poly.entity_id
_entity_poly.type
_entity_poly.pdbx_seq_one_letter_code
_entity_poly.pdbx_strand_id
1 'polypeptide(L)'
;MRLVGRALKSRWASLILMVSIIGPGIITANVDNDAGGIATYSIAGGNFGYMLLWELIPLTLALIVIQEMCARMGAVTGKGLSDLIRENFGLRVTVWVMVGMLIGNLTTTMAEFAGVASSAEIFGVSRYIAVPVLSLIHI
;
A
#
# COMPACT_ATOMS: atom_id res chain seq x y z
N MET A 1 -16.00 -6.83 -44.21
CA MET A 1 -14.69 -6.96 -43.54
C MET A 1 -14.25 -5.73 -42.75
N ARG A 2 -14.51 -4.47 -43.17
CA ARG A 2 -14.07 -3.26 -42.44
C ARG A 2 -14.75 -3.01 -41.07
N LEU A 3 -15.99 -3.46 -40.89
CA LEU A 3 -16.76 -3.26 -39.65
C LEU A 3 -16.28 -4.18 -38.49
N VAL A 4 -15.88 -5.41 -38.81
CA VAL A 4 -15.36 -6.38 -37.83
C VAL A 4 -14.01 -5.93 -37.27
N GLY A 5 -13.14 -5.36 -38.10
CA GLY A 5 -11.87 -4.82 -37.68
C GLY A 5 -11.99 -3.59 -36.75
N ARG A 6 -13.01 -2.75 -36.93
CA ARG A 6 -13.31 -1.63 -36.03
C ARG A 6 -13.85 -2.08 -34.66
N ALA A 7 -14.69 -3.11 -34.66
CA ALA A 7 -15.25 -3.67 -33.43
C ALA A 7 -14.17 -4.39 -32.59
N LEU A 8 -13.24 -5.12 -33.22
CA LEU A 8 -12.10 -5.70 -32.53
C LEU A 8 -11.14 -4.63 -31.95
N LYS A 9 -10.82 -3.60 -32.76
CA LYS A 9 -10.00 -2.47 -32.26
C LYS A 9 -10.65 -1.74 -31.08
N SER A 10 -11.98 -1.59 -31.09
CA SER A 10 -12.74 -1.01 -29.99
C SER A 10 -12.69 -1.87 -28.72
N ARG A 11 -12.79 -3.19 -28.83
CA ARG A 11 -12.72 -4.12 -27.70
C ARG A 11 -11.33 -4.16 -27.08
N TRP A 12 -10.28 -4.19 -27.88
CA TRP A 12 -8.91 -4.13 -27.40
C TRP A 12 -8.59 -2.77 -26.73
N ALA A 13 -9.08 -1.68 -27.30
CA ALA A 13 -8.94 -0.36 -26.71
C ALA A 13 -9.66 -0.26 -25.36
N SER A 14 -10.86 -0.85 -25.23
CA SER A 14 -11.59 -0.91 -23.95
C SER A 14 -10.89 -1.79 -22.92
N LEU A 15 -10.31 -2.92 -23.33
CA LEU A 15 -9.52 -3.79 -22.46
C LEU A 15 -8.24 -3.09 -21.96
N ILE A 16 -7.52 -2.42 -22.84
CA ILE A 16 -6.32 -1.65 -22.47
C ILE A 16 -6.69 -0.52 -21.51
N LEU A 17 -7.79 0.19 -21.77
CA LEU A 17 -8.32 1.22 -20.87
C LEU A 17 -8.71 0.63 -19.50
N MET A 18 -9.40 -0.50 -19.48
CA MET A 18 -9.74 -1.19 -18.23
C MET A 18 -8.48 -1.59 -17.43
N VAL A 19 -7.50 -2.18 -18.10
CA VAL A 19 -6.23 -2.59 -17.45
C VAL A 19 -5.44 -1.37 -16.96
N SER A 20 -5.45 -0.25 -17.70
CA SER A 20 -4.75 0.98 -17.28
C SER A 20 -5.42 1.66 -16.09
N ILE A 21 -6.72 1.48 -15.89
CA ILE A 21 -7.46 2.02 -14.73
C ILE A 21 -7.35 1.08 -13.53
N ILE A 22 -7.53 -0.23 -13.75
CA ILE A 22 -7.53 -1.25 -12.69
C ILE A 22 -6.09 -1.60 -12.27
N GLY A 23 -5.13 -1.58 -13.20
CA GLY A 23 -3.74 -1.96 -12.96
C GLY A 23 -3.10 -1.24 -11.77
N PRO A 24 -3.14 0.09 -11.69
CA PRO A 24 -2.63 0.83 -10.53
C PRO A 24 -3.31 0.42 -9.22
N GLY A 25 -4.63 0.18 -9.24
CA GLY A 25 -5.38 -0.28 -8.08
C GLY A 25 -4.96 -1.67 -7.59
N ILE A 26 -4.71 -2.61 -8.51
CA ILE A 26 -4.19 -3.94 -8.17
C ILE A 26 -2.79 -3.84 -7.58
N ILE A 27 -1.92 -3.02 -8.16
CA ILE A 27 -0.57 -2.81 -7.65
C ILE A 27 -0.64 -2.23 -6.24
N THR A 28 -1.44 -1.18 -6.02
CA THR A 28 -1.60 -0.54 -4.71
C THR A 28 -2.14 -1.51 -3.66
N ALA A 29 -3.15 -2.32 -4.01
CA ALA A 29 -3.70 -3.33 -3.11
C ALA A 29 -2.69 -4.41 -2.71
N ASN A 30 -1.72 -4.73 -3.58
CA ASN A 30 -0.65 -5.67 -3.23
C ASN A 30 0.46 -5.02 -2.41
N VAL A 31 0.75 -3.75 -2.63
CA VAL A 31 1.74 -2.99 -1.86
C VAL A 31 1.27 -2.75 -0.43
N ASP A 32 -0.04 -2.68 -0.20
CA ASP A 32 -0.65 -2.51 1.12
C ASP A 32 -0.55 -3.77 2.02
N ASN A 33 -0.11 -4.90 1.45
CA ASN A 33 0.19 -6.15 2.17
C ASN A 33 1.64 -6.13 2.69
N ASP A 34 1.86 -5.40 3.76
CA ASP A 34 3.18 -5.26 4.38
C ASP A 34 3.61 -6.51 5.17
N ALA A 35 4.92 -6.69 5.36
CA ALA A 35 5.49 -7.81 6.10
C ALA A 35 5.04 -7.81 7.58
N GLY A 36 4.86 -6.63 8.17
CA GLY A 36 4.35 -6.45 9.54
C GLY A 36 2.91 -6.93 9.68
N GLY A 37 2.06 -6.58 8.72
CA GLY A 37 0.66 -7.03 8.65
C GLY A 37 0.55 -8.55 8.53
N ILE A 38 1.29 -9.16 7.62
CA ILE A 38 1.32 -10.62 7.45
C ILE A 38 1.73 -11.33 8.75
N ALA A 39 2.78 -10.86 9.42
CA ALA A 39 3.22 -11.41 10.69
C ALA A 39 2.14 -11.27 11.78
N THR A 40 1.54 -10.08 11.89
CA THR A 40 0.48 -9.79 12.87
C THR A 40 -0.73 -10.68 12.67
N TYR A 41 -1.21 -10.82 11.44
CA TYR A 41 -2.36 -11.69 11.12
C TYR A 41 -2.03 -13.16 11.34
N SER A 42 -0.80 -13.59 11.05
CA SER A 42 -0.36 -14.98 11.32
C SER A 42 -0.34 -15.27 12.81
N ILE A 43 0.18 -14.36 13.64
CA ILE A 43 0.19 -14.50 15.10
C ILE A 43 -1.23 -14.47 15.65
N ALA A 44 -2.07 -13.55 15.19
CA ALA A 44 -3.46 -13.46 15.59
C ALA A 44 -4.23 -14.74 15.23
N GLY A 45 -4.06 -15.26 14.02
CA GLY A 45 -4.66 -16.52 13.59
C GLY A 45 -4.17 -17.72 14.40
N GLY A 46 -2.87 -17.77 14.75
CA GLY A 46 -2.30 -18.82 15.59
C GLY A 46 -2.83 -18.82 17.03
N ASN A 47 -3.08 -17.64 17.60
CA ASN A 47 -3.57 -17.52 18.98
C ASN A 47 -5.09 -17.61 19.11
N PHE A 48 -5.84 -17.02 18.18
CA PHE A 48 -7.29 -16.85 18.28
C PHE A 48 -8.07 -17.65 17.23
N GLY A 49 -7.39 -18.34 16.32
CA GLY A 49 -8.04 -19.07 15.24
C GLY A 49 -8.94 -18.14 14.40
N TYR A 50 -10.18 -18.55 14.17
CA TYR A 50 -11.13 -17.79 13.34
C TYR A 50 -11.92 -16.72 14.12
N MET A 51 -11.70 -16.57 15.43
CA MET A 51 -12.50 -15.66 16.25
C MET A 51 -12.40 -14.20 15.84
N LEU A 52 -11.28 -13.79 15.22
CA LEU A 52 -11.04 -12.39 14.80
C LEU A 52 -11.48 -12.11 13.34
N LEU A 53 -11.98 -13.09 12.60
CA LEU A 53 -12.41 -12.86 11.20
C LEU A 53 -13.54 -11.84 11.06
N TRP A 54 -14.40 -11.71 12.06
CA TRP A 54 -15.47 -10.71 12.05
C TRP A 54 -14.94 -9.26 12.02
N GLU A 55 -13.75 -9.03 12.57
CA GLU A 55 -13.10 -7.69 12.59
C GLU A 55 -12.75 -7.20 11.19
N LEU A 56 -12.58 -8.10 10.23
CA LEU A 56 -12.29 -7.73 8.84
C LEU A 56 -13.42 -6.89 8.22
N ILE A 57 -14.67 -7.12 8.64
CA ILE A 57 -15.82 -6.38 8.11
C ILE A 57 -15.75 -4.90 8.53
N PRO A 58 -15.73 -4.55 9.84
CA PRO A 58 -15.66 -3.16 10.26
C PRO A 58 -14.34 -2.48 9.84
N LEU A 59 -13.22 -3.21 9.82
CA LEU A 59 -11.94 -2.67 9.35
C LEU A 59 -11.98 -2.31 7.87
N THR A 60 -12.56 -3.17 7.03
CA THR A 60 -12.72 -2.89 5.60
C THR A 60 -13.61 -1.67 5.37
N LEU A 61 -14.72 -1.55 6.08
CA LEU A 61 -15.60 -0.38 5.98
C LEU A 61 -14.88 0.91 6.43
N ALA A 62 -14.16 0.86 7.54
CA ALA A 62 -13.38 1.99 8.03
C ALA A 62 -12.30 2.39 7.01
N LEU A 63 -11.59 1.44 6.43
CA LEU A 63 -10.55 1.67 5.44
C LEU A 63 -11.12 2.33 4.18
N ILE A 64 -12.24 1.85 3.66
CA ILE A 64 -12.93 2.45 2.50
C ILE A 64 -13.25 3.92 2.77
N VAL A 65 -13.85 4.22 3.93
CA VAL A 65 -14.23 5.59 4.30
C VAL A 65 -12.99 6.49 4.40
N ILE A 66 -11.94 6.03 5.09
CA ILE A 66 -10.72 6.83 5.30
C ILE A 66 -10.02 7.07 3.96
N GLN A 67 -9.87 6.05 3.12
CA GLN A 67 -9.22 6.20 1.82
C GLN A 67 -10.01 7.10 0.89
N GLU A 68 -11.35 7.00 0.88
CA GLU A 68 -12.18 7.91 0.10
C GLU A 68 -12.03 9.36 0.57
N MET A 69 -12.03 9.61 1.88
CA MET A 69 -11.82 10.95 2.45
C MET A 69 -10.47 11.53 2.03
N CYS A 70 -9.40 10.75 2.11
CA CYS A 70 -8.06 11.18 1.70
C CYS A 70 -7.99 11.47 0.20
N ALA A 71 -8.54 10.58 -0.63
CA ALA A 71 -8.57 10.75 -2.08
C ALA A 71 -9.39 11.99 -2.49
N ARG A 72 -10.56 12.17 -1.88
CA ARG A 72 -11.42 13.35 -2.12
C ARG A 72 -10.73 14.64 -1.70
N MET A 73 -10.06 14.63 -0.55
CA MET A 73 -9.31 15.78 -0.05
C MET A 73 -8.21 16.19 -1.04
N GLY A 74 -7.40 15.23 -1.52
CA GLY A 74 -6.39 15.50 -2.52
C GLY A 74 -6.95 15.98 -3.86
N ALA A 75 -8.03 15.34 -4.35
CA ALA A 75 -8.64 15.69 -5.63
C ALA A 75 -9.28 17.07 -5.65
N VAL A 76 -9.94 17.47 -4.55
CA VAL A 76 -10.65 18.75 -4.44
C VAL A 76 -9.68 19.90 -4.17
N THR A 77 -8.70 19.69 -3.31
CA THR A 77 -7.77 20.77 -2.89
C THR A 77 -6.56 20.91 -3.79
N GLY A 78 -6.17 19.84 -4.49
CA GLY A 78 -4.92 19.77 -5.25
C GLY A 78 -3.67 19.87 -4.38
N LYS A 79 -3.80 19.70 -3.05
CA LYS A 79 -2.74 19.86 -2.06
C LYS A 79 -2.42 18.56 -1.36
N GLY A 80 -1.18 18.45 -0.90
CA GLY A 80 -0.75 17.33 -0.04
C GLY A 80 -1.27 17.51 1.40
N LEU A 81 -1.27 16.39 2.15
CA LEU A 81 -1.73 16.39 3.53
C LEU A 81 -0.91 17.35 4.42
N SER A 82 0.39 17.44 4.20
CA SER A 82 1.29 18.37 4.92
C SER A 82 0.91 19.83 4.72
N ASP A 83 0.52 20.20 3.50
CA ASP A 83 0.10 21.57 3.18
C ASP A 83 -1.23 21.91 3.88
N LEU A 84 -2.18 20.97 3.86
CA LEU A 84 -3.47 21.14 4.52
C LEU A 84 -3.33 21.25 6.04
N ILE A 85 -2.46 20.44 6.65
CA ILE A 85 -2.18 20.53 8.09
C ILE A 85 -1.52 21.88 8.41
N ARG A 86 -0.57 22.32 7.59
CA ARG A 86 0.11 23.59 7.77
C ARG A 86 -0.83 24.79 7.69
N GLU A 87 -1.76 24.76 6.74
CA GLU A 87 -2.75 25.84 6.57
C GLU A 87 -3.75 25.93 7.72
N ASN A 88 -4.18 24.80 8.26
CA ASN A 88 -5.21 24.75 9.29
C ASN A 88 -4.65 24.81 10.73
N PHE A 89 -3.50 24.21 10.99
CA PHE A 89 -2.94 24.04 12.34
C PHE A 89 -1.60 24.77 12.54
N GLY A 90 -1.03 25.31 11.47
CA GLY A 90 0.23 26.04 11.51
C GLY A 90 1.49 25.16 11.51
N LEU A 91 2.64 25.81 11.39
CA LEU A 91 3.92 25.15 11.15
C LEU A 91 4.36 24.21 12.28
N ARG A 92 4.14 24.57 13.54
CA ARG A 92 4.60 23.78 14.68
C ARG A 92 3.94 22.40 14.71
N VAL A 93 2.63 22.34 14.51
CA VAL A 93 1.87 21.08 14.48
C VAL A 93 2.29 20.25 13.28
N THR A 94 2.45 20.89 12.12
CA THR A 94 2.91 20.23 10.89
C THR A 94 4.26 19.53 11.09
N VAL A 95 5.23 20.23 11.69
CA VAL A 95 6.57 19.65 11.94
C VAL A 95 6.48 18.39 12.82
N TRP A 96 5.72 18.45 13.92
CA TRP A 96 5.57 17.29 14.80
C TRP A 96 4.89 16.11 14.14
N VAL A 97 3.84 16.37 13.34
CA VAL A 97 3.14 15.33 12.57
C VAL A 97 4.08 14.73 11.53
N MET A 98 4.84 15.55 10.80
CA MET A 98 5.78 15.08 9.79
C MET A 98 6.93 14.28 10.37
N VAL A 99 7.45 14.68 11.54
CA VAL A 99 8.45 13.89 12.26
C VAL A 99 7.89 12.53 12.69
N GLY A 100 6.67 12.51 13.23
CA GLY A 100 5.99 11.26 13.56
C GLY A 100 5.82 10.33 12.34
N MET A 101 5.39 10.89 11.20
CA MET A 101 5.29 10.14 9.94
C MET A 101 6.65 9.62 9.46
N LEU A 102 7.70 10.41 9.59
CA LEU A 102 9.06 9.99 9.19
C LEU A 102 9.52 8.79 10.03
N ILE A 103 9.32 8.86 11.34
CA ILE A 103 9.66 7.74 12.26
C ILE A 103 8.83 6.49 11.91
N GLY A 104 7.53 6.66 11.65
CA GLY A 104 6.65 5.58 11.23
C GLY A 104 7.14 4.93 9.94
N ASN A 105 7.44 5.72 8.91
CA ASN A 105 7.93 5.22 7.63
C ASN A 105 9.28 4.49 7.77
N LEU A 106 10.20 4.99 8.60
CA LEU A 106 11.46 4.31 8.90
C LEU A 106 11.21 2.94 9.53
N THR A 107 10.31 2.88 10.52
CA THR A 107 9.96 1.61 11.20
C THR A 107 9.34 0.62 10.21
N THR A 108 8.42 1.05 9.36
CA THR A 108 7.81 0.23 8.32
C THR A 108 8.87 -0.29 7.34
N THR A 109 9.76 0.58 6.86
CA THR A 109 10.85 0.18 5.97
C THR A 109 11.74 -0.89 6.61
N MET A 110 12.09 -0.75 7.88
CA MET A 110 12.85 -1.77 8.61
C MET A 110 12.11 -3.10 8.72
N ALA A 111 10.79 -3.06 8.95
CA ALA A 111 9.94 -4.26 8.99
C ALA A 111 9.90 -4.97 7.63
N GLU A 112 9.82 -4.22 6.53
CA GLU A 112 9.85 -4.77 5.17
C GLU A 112 11.18 -5.49 4.88
N PHE A 113 12.31 -4.87 5.19
CA PHE A 113 13.61 -5.51 5.04
C PHE A 113 13.73 -6.78 5.89
N ALA A 114 13.22 -6.78 7.12
CA ALA A 114 13.20 -7.95 7.99
C ALA A 114 12.31 -9.07 7.42
N GLY A 115 11.15 -8.72 6.86
CA GLY A 115 10.22 -9.66 6.22
C GLY A 115 10.84 -10.34 5.01
N VAL A 116 11.49 -9.55 4.14
CA VAL A 116 12.18 -10.10 2.96
C VAL A 116 13.38 -10.96 3.36
N ALA A 117 14.15 -10.54 4.36
CA ALA A 117 15.27 -11.32 4.89
C ALA A 117 14.79 -12.69 5.41
N SER A 118 13.72 -12.71 6.19
CA SER A 118 13.12 -13.94 6.72
C SER A 118 12.60 -14.85 5.61
N SER A 119 11.95 -14.27 4.59
CA SER A 119 11.47 -15.02 3.43
C SER A 119 12.61 -15.62 2.62
N ALA A 120 13.71 -14.88 2.42
CA ALA A 120 14.90 -15.36 1.70
C ALA A 120 15.56 -16.55 2.43
N GLU A 121 15.58 -16.54 3.76
CA GLU A 121 16.12 -17.64 4.55
C GLU A 121 15.33 -18.95 4.37
N ILE A 122 14.01 -18.89 4.14
CA ILE A 122 13.19 -20.06 3.83
C ILE A 122 13.65 -20.72 2.52
N PHE A 123 14.13 -19.94 1.56
CA PHE A 123 14.69 -20.40 0.30
C PHE A 123 16.19 -20.73 0.37
N GLY A 124 16.79 -20.70 1.56
CA GLY A 124 18.22 -20.99 1.77
C GLY A 124 19.16 -19.85 1.39
N VAL A 125 18.64 -18.64 1.13
CA VAL A 125 19.45 -17.45 0.85
C VAL A 125 19.74 -16.73 2.15
N SER A 126 21.03 -16.49 2.45
CA SER A 126 21.43 -15.76 3.66
C SER A 126 20.90 -14.32 3.64
N ARG A 127 20.37 -13.88 4.80
CA ARG A 127 19.93 -12.49 5.02
C ARG A 127 21.00 -11.45 4.69
N TYR A 128 22.27 -11.80 4.92
CA TYR A 128 23.41 -10.93 4.62
C TYR A 128 23.64 -10.68 3.12
N ILE A 129 23.06 -11.50 2.27
CA ILE A 129 23.05 -11.33 0.81
C ILE A 129 21.75 -10.71 0.36
N ALA A 130 20.61 -11.19 0.88
CA ALA A 130 19.29 -10.73 0.47
C ALA A 130 19.07 -9.24 0.74
N VAL A 131 19.42 -8.76 1.94
CA VAL A 131 19.21 -7.36 2.33
C VAL A 131 20.02 -6.37 1.50
N PRO A 132 21.35 -6.54 1.28
CA PRO A 132 22.11 -5.66 0.40
C PRO A 132 21.62 -5.66 -1.05
N VAL A 133 21.25 -6.81 -1.59
CA VAL A 133 20.72 -6.91 -2.97
C VAL A 133 19.43 -6.12 -3.10
N LEU A 134 18.51 -6.25 -2.13
CA LEU A 134 17.28 -5.46 -2.09
C LEU A 134 17.54 -3.96 -1.96
N SER A 135 18.49 -3.59 -1.12
CA SER A 135 18.89 -2.19 -0.95
C SER A 135 19.39 -1.58 -2.27
N LEU A 136 20.15 -2.34 -3.07
CA LEU A 136 20.63 -1.91 -4.38
C LEU A 136 19.49 -1.76 -5.42
N ILE A 137 18.42 -2.54 -5.32
CA ILE A 137 17.26 -2.44 -6.21
C ILE A 137 16.42 -1.19 -5.88
N HIS A 138 16.46 -0.74 -4.63
CA HIS A 138 15.67 0.41 -4.15
C HIS A 138 16.34 1.79 -4.39
N ILE A 139 17.60 1.81 -4.83
CA ILE A 139 18.34 3.03 -5.18
C ILE A 139 18.21 3.31 -6.69
#